data_49087112fa2ddfcc1a144e8f2c614a0c
#
_entry.id   49087112fa2ddfcc1a144e8f2c614a0c
#
_cell.length_a   1.000
_cell.length_b   1.000
_cell.length_c   1.000
_cell.angle_alpha   90.00
_cell.angle_beta   90.00
_cell.angle_gamma   90.00
#
_symmetry.space_group_name_H-M   'P 1'
#
loop_
_entity.id
_entity.type
_entity.pdbx_description
1 polymer ?
#
loop_
_entity_poly.entity_id
_entity_poly.type
_entity_poly.pdbx_seq_one_letter_code
_entity_poly.pdbx_strand_id
1 'polypeptide(L)'
;MIKAKKSLGQNFLTDRDILEKITSIVPIKNKNILEVGPGTGNLTSFILNKNPGRLIVVEKDNDLALDLKETFLDKLTVINRDILEIDEAKLSDNKMTVFGNLPYNISTEILSKWIINVKNIFWFDHLILMFQKEVADRIIAQF
;
A
#
# COMPACT_ATOMS: atom_id res chain seq x y z
N MET A 1 15.67 16.31 2.20
CA MET A 1 14.67 15.70 1.28
C MET A 1 15.08 14.26 0.99
N ILE A 2 14.18 13.32 1.24
CA ILE A 2 14.40 11.91 0.93
C ILE A 2 14.28 11.72 -0.59
N LYS A 3 15.28 11.10 -1.21
CA LYS A 3 15.29 10.79 -2.65
C LYS A 3 14.82 9.37 -2.89
N ALA A 4 14.10 9.16 -3.99
CA ALA A 4 13.71 7.82 -4.43
C ALA A 4 14.95 6.95 -4.72
N LYS A 5 14.91 5.70 -4.27
CA LYS A 5 16.00 4.72 -4.48
C LYS A 5 15.61 3.78 -5.61
N LYS A 6 16.28 3.89 -6.76
CA LYS A 6 15.98 3.06 -7.94
C LYS A 6 16.14 1.56 -7.66
N SER A 7 17.11 1.17 -6.84
CA SER A 7 17.34 -0.24 -6.46
C SER A 7 16.15 -0.86 -5.70
N LEU A 8 15.33 -0.04 -5.05
CA LEU A 8 14.10 -0.47 -4.36
C LEU A 8 12.84 -0.24 -5.20
N GLY A 9 12.98 0.26 -6.44
CA GLY A 9 11.85 0.52 -7.33
C GLY A 9 10.94 1.64 -6.85
N GLN A 10 11.44 2.56 -6.02
CA GLN A 10 10.63 3.62 -5.43
C GLN A 10 10.13 4.61 -6.48
N ASN A 11 8.85 4.98 -6.36
CA ASN A 11 8.19 5.98 -7.18
C ASN A 11 7.19 6.75 -6.31
N PHE A 12 7.50 8.01 -5.99
CA PHE A 12 6.71 8.80 -5.06
C PHE A 12 5.54 9.47 -5.77
N LEU A 13 4.33 9.16 -5.33
CA LEU A 13 3.09 9.75 -5.83
C LEU A 13 2.85 11.09 -5.11
N THR A 14 2.77 12.19 -5.86
CA THR A 14 2.67 13.55 -5.31
C THR A 14 1.49 14.36 -5.81
N ASP A 15 0.81 13.94 -6.89
CA ASP A 15 -0.33 14.66 -7.46
C ASP A 15 -1.55 14.56 -6.53
N ARG A 16 -1.98 15.70 -5.97
CA ARG A 16 -3.06 15.76 -5.00
C ARG A 16 -4.42 15.37 -5.58
N ASP A 17 -4.70 15.71 -6.83
CA ASP A 17 -5.97 15.34 -7.48
C ASP A 17 -6.07 13.83 -7.69
N ILE A 18 -4.96 13.19 -8.06
CA ILE A 18 -4.88 11.73 -8.18
C ILE A 18 -5.03 11.07 -6.82
N LEU A 19 -4.36 11.59 -5.78
CA LEU A 19 -4.47 11.08 -4.41
C LEU A 19 -5.90 11.16 -3.89
N GLU A 20 -6.59 12.27 -4.13
CA GLU A 20 -8.00 12.40 -3.75
C GLU A 20 -8.89 11.41 -4.51
N LYS A 21 -8.68 11.22 -5.80
CA LYS A 21 -9.42 10.23 -6.60
C LYS A 21 -9.22 8.81 -6.07
N ILE A 22 -7.97 8.43 -5.81
CA ILE A 22 -7.62 7.09 -5.31
C ILE A 22 -8.32 6.81 -3.99
N THR A 23 -8.28 7.75 -3.06
CA THR A 23 -8.88 7.60 -1.72
C THR A 23 -10.40 7.75 -1.70
N SER A 24 -11.02 8.05 -2.85
CA SER A 24 -12.47 8.15 -3.01
C SER A 24 -13.08 6.96 -3.76
N ILE A 25 -12.27 6.00 -4.22
CA ILE A 25 -12.75 4.83 -4.98
C ILE A 25 -13.60 3.91 -4.11
N VAL A 26 -13.20 3.71 -2.85
CA VAL A 26 -13.88 2.83 -1.88
C VAL A 26 -14.00 3.54 -0.54
N PRO A 27 -14.96 3.10 0.32
CA PRO A 27 -15.09 3.65 1.67
C PRO A 27 -13.83 3.35 2.50
N ILE A 28 -13.32 4.36 3.20
CA ILE A 28 -12.17 4.24 4.11
C ILE A 28 -12.61 4.41 5.57
N LYS A 29 -13.63 5.24 5.82
CA LYS A 29 -14.07 5.55 7.18
C LYS A 29 -14.39 4.28 7.98
N ASN A 30 -13.77 4.16 9.14
CA ASN A 30 -13.95 3.04 10.09
C ASN A 30 -13.50 1.68 9.52
N LYS A 31 -12.75 1.66 8.42
CA LYS A 31 -12.26 0.44 7.79
C LYS A 31 -10.83 0.12 8.23
N ASN A 32 -10.46 -1.17 8.16
CA ASN A 32 -9.09 -1.60 8.32
C ASN A 32 -8.35 -1.44 6.99
N ILE A 33 -7.32 -0.63 7.00
CA ILE A 33 -6.56 -0.27 5.80
C ILE A 33 -5.13 -0.79 5.91
N LEU A 34 -4.65 -1.40 4.84
CA LEU A 34 -3.24 -1.73 4.65
C LEU A 34 -2.70 -0.90 3.50
N GLU A 35 -1.65 -0.15 3.74
CA GLU A 35 -0.93 0.56 2.68
C GLU A 35 0.44 -0.08 2.47
N VAL A 36 0.73 -0.46 1.22
CA VAL A 36 2.02 -1.04 0.85
C VAL A 36 2.82 -0.01 0.05
N GLY A 37 4.06 0.21 0.46
CA GLY A 37 4.96 1.16 -0.18
C GLY A 37 4.54 2.61 -0.01
N PRO A 38 4.28 3.08 1.23
CA PRO A 38 3.80 4.45 1.48
C PRO A 38 4.80 5.53 1.06
N GLY A 39 6.07 5.20 0.91
CA GLY A 39 7.09 6.15 0.51
C GLY A 39 7.21 7.31 1.50
N THR A 40 7.04 8.53 1.01
CA THR A 40 7.09 9.74 1.85
C THR A 40 5.78 10.02 2.59
N GLY A 41 4.74 9.21 2.40
CA GLY A 41 3.49 9.33 3.17
C GLY A 41 2.44 10.24 2.55
N ASN A 42 2.54 10.58 1.27
CA ASN A 42 1.54 11.44 0.61
C ASN A 42 0.18 10.76 0.54
N LEU A 43 0.11 9.52 0.04
CA LEU A 43 -1.12 8.75 0.04
C LEU A 43 -1.59 8.45 1.47
N THR A 44 -0.65 8.17 2.37
CA THR A 44 -0.93 7.93 3.79
C THR A 44 -1.72 9.08 4.42
N SER A 45 -1.31 10.33 4.16
CA SER A 45 -2.01 11.51 4.66
C SER A 45 -3.46 11.59 4.15
N PHE A 46 -3.68 11.30 2.87
CA PHE A 46 -5.02 11.29 2.28
C PHE A 46 -5.91 10.19 2.85
N ILE A 47 -5.34 9.01 3.10
CA ILE A 47 -6.06 7.91 3.76
C ILE A 47 -6.46 8.33 5.18
N LEU A 48 -5.54 8.89 5.96
CA LEU A 48 -5.81 9.33 7.33
C LEU A 48 -6.89 10.41 7.39
N ASN A 49 -6.95 11.30 6.41
CA ASN A 49 -7.98 12.32 6.32
C ASN A 49 -9.40 11.76 6.11
N LYS A 50 -9.51 10.51 5.66
CA LYS A 50 -10.81 9.81 5.51
C LYS A 50 -11.21 9.03 6.76
N ASN A 51 -10.49 9.17 7.86
CA ASN A 51 -10.78 8.58 9.17
C ASN A 51 -10.91 7.03 9.15
N PRO A 52 -9.85 6.30 8.76
CA PRO A 52 -9.86 4.85 8.86
C PRO A 52 -10.03 4.36 10.30
N GLY A 53 -10.55 3.17 10.48
CA GLY A 53 -10.61 2.54 11.80
C GLY A 53 -9.22 2.12 12.27
N ARG A 54 -8.41 1.60 11.35
CA ARG A 54 -7.02 1.23 11.59
C ARG A 54 -6.22 1.38 10.30
N LEU A 55 -5.02 1.91 10.39
CA LEU A 55 -4.09 1.97 9.27
C LEU A 55 -2.77 1.28 9.63
N ILE A 56 -2.41 0.27 8.84
CA ILE A 56 -1.11 -0.38 8.88
C ILE A 56 -0.38 -0.04 7.58
N VAL A 57 0.87 0.39 7.68
CA VAL A 57 1.72 0.62 6.50
C VAL A 57 2.92 -0.32 6.54
N VAL A 58 3.29 -0.85 5.37
CA VAL A 58 4.45 -1.73 5.20
C VAL A 58 5.45 -1.01 4.31
N GLU A 59 6.62 -0.71 4.87
CA GLU A 59 7.70 0.00 4.18
C GLU A 59 9.03 -0.74 4.40
N LYS A 60 9.66 -1.14 3.30
CA LYS A 60 10.92 -1.87 3.33
C LYS A 60 12.11 -0.96 3.62
N ASP A 61 12.09 0.29 3.14
CA ASP A 61 13.17 1.25 3.32
C ASP A 61 13.22 1.74 4.77
N ASN A 62 14.38 1.57 5.42
CA ASN A 62 14.55 1.91 6.84
C ASN A 62 14.38 3.42 7.09
N ASP A 63 14.89 4.26 6.22
CA ASP A 63 14.83 5.72 6.38
C ASP A 63 13.40 6.22 6.22
N LEU A 64 12.68 5.71 5.21
CA LEU A 64 11.28 6.05 5.00
C LEU A 64 10.40 5.52 6.13
N ALA A 65 10.65 4.32 6.62
CA ALA A 65 9.89 3.75 7.75
C ALA A 65 10.07 4.59 9.03
N LEU A 66 11.28 5.05 9.29
CA LEU A 66 11.54 5.93 10.44
C LEU A 66 10.83 7.27 10.28
N ASP A 67 10.92 7.89 9.12
CA ASP A 67 10.25 9.16 8.81
C ASP A 67 8.73 9.06 8.99
N LEU A 68 8.13 7.97 8.54
CA LEU A 68 6.70 7.71 8.72
C LEU A 68 6.30 7.61 10.19
N LYS A 69 7.11 6.91 11.00
CA LYS A 69 6.86 6.82 12.45
C LYS A 69 6.94 8.18 13.14
N GLU A 70 7.91 8.99 12.76
CA GLU A 70 8.10 10.33 13.33
C GLU A 70 7.02 11.31 12.88
N THR A 71 6.57 11.20 11.63
CA THR A 71 5.57 12.11 11.06
C THR A 71 4.16 11.81 11.58
N PHE A 72 3.77 10.54 11.63
CA PHE A 72 2.38 10.16 11.89
C PHE A 72 2.12 9.64 13.30
N LEU A 73 3.16 9.32 14.04
CA LEU A 73 3.11 8.89 15.45
C LEU A 73 2.14 7.71 15.65
N ASP A 74 1.18 7.85 16.56
CA ASP A 74 0.21 6.82 16.92
C ASP A 74 -0.98 6.70 15.97
N LYS A 75 -1.04 7.52 14.92
CA LYS A 75 -2.14 7.48 13.93
C LYS A 75 -2.11 6.25 13.03
N LEU A 76 -0.97 5.57 12.97
CA LEU A 76 -0.81 4.37 12.15
C LEU A 76 0.23 3.43 12.78
N THR A 77 0.26 2.20 12.30
CA THR A 77 1.29 1.21 12.64
C THR A 77 2.23 1.05 11.46
N VAL A 78 3.52 1.26 11.66
CA VAL A 78 4.56 1.05 10.63
C VAL A 78 5.20 -0.30 10.81
N ILE A 79 5.18 -1.13 9.77
CA ILE A 79 5.91 -2.39 9.69
C ILE A 79 7.09 -2.19 8.72
N ASN A 80 8.30 -2.16 9.26
CA ASN A 80 9.52 -1.98 8.46
C ASN A 80 10.04 -3.34 8.01
N ARG A 81 9.38 -3.90 7.01
CA ARG A 81 9.74 -5.20 6.43
C ARG A 81 9.42 -5.23 4.94
N ASP A 82 9.95 -6.24 4.26
CA ASP A 82 9.57 -6.55 2.89
C ASP A 82 8.17 -7.16 2.87
N ILE A 83 7.28 -6.59 2.05
CA ILE A 83 5.90 -7.11 1.91
C ILE A 83 5.88 -8.57 1.45
N LEU A 84 6.88 -9.03 0.70
CA LEU A 84 6.98 -10.41 0.25
C LEU A 84 7.22 -11.41 1.40
N GLU A 85 7.68 -10.92 2.56
CA GLU A 85 7.95 -11.73 3.76
C GLU A 85 6.81 -11.70 4.78
N ILE A 86 5.74 -10.95 4.51
CA ILE A 86 4.62 -10.77 5.44
C ILE A 86 3.48 -11.73 5.10
N ASP A 87 2.87 -12.30 6.13
CA ASP A 87 1.58 -12.99 6.02
C ASP A 87 0.47 -11.99 6.35
N GLU A 88 -0.13 -11.41 5.32
CA GLU A 88 -1.13 -10.35 5.47
C GLU A 88 -2.38 -10.81 6.22
N ALA A 89 -2.77 -12.07 6.09
CA ALA A 89 -3.93 -12.61 6.79
C ALA A 89 -3.80 -12.55 8.33
N LYS A 90 -2.57 -12.45 8.82
CA LYS A 90 -2.29 -12.33 10.27
C LYS A 90 -2.28 -10.90 10.78
N LEU A 91 -2.39 -9.91 9.89
CA LEU A 91 -2.35 -8.49 10.30
C LEU A 91 -3.65 -8.01 10.92
N SER A 92 -4.76 -8.64 10.60
CA SER A 92 -6.08 -8.26 11.11
C SER A 92 -7.02 -9.47 11.12
N ASP A 93 -7.90 -9.53 12.12
CA ASP A 93 -8.99 -10.51 12.18
C ASP A 93 -10.12 -10.18 11.21
N ASN A 94 -10.19 -8.94 10.74
CA ASN A 94 -11.17 -8.46 9.78
C ASN A 94 -10.52 -8.25 8.41
N LYS A 95 -11.33 -8.31 7.35
CA LYS A 95 -10.87 -8.01 6.00
C LYS A 95 -10.32 -6.59 5.91
N MET A 96 -9.29 -6.43 5.09
CA MET A 96 -8.61 -5.16 4.88
C MET A 96 -8.88 -4.61 3.49
N THR A 97 -8.93 -3.29 3.37
CA THR A 97 -8.82 -2.58 2.10
C THR A 97 -7.34 -2.24 1.89
N VAL A 98 -6.79 -2.63 0.75
CA VAL A 98 -5.37 -2.48 0.45
C VAL A 98 -5.16 -1.35 -0.55
N PHE A 99 -4.30 -0.41 -0.18
CA PHE A 99 -3.76 0.60 -1.09
C PHE A 99 -2.28 0.30 -1.31
N GLY A 100 -1.83 0.39 -2.56
CA GLY A 100 -0.43 0.15 -2.86
C GLY A 100 0.07 0.98 -4.03
N ASN A 101 1.11 1.79 -3.78
CA ASN A 101 1.96 2.33 -4.83
C ASN A 101 3.18 1.41 -4.91
N LEU A 102 3.02 0.28 -5.61
CA LEU A 102 3.96 -0.83 -5.55
C LEU A 102 5.27 -0.50 -6.27
N PRO A 103 6.42 -0.92 -5.71
CA PRO A 103 7.70 -0.84 -6.42
C PRO A 103 7.61 -1.54 -7.78
N TYR A 104 8.03 -0.85 -8.85
CA TYR A 104 7.85 -1.34 -10.22
C TYR A 104 8.54 -2.69 -10.49
N ASN A 105 9.64 -2.98 -9.81
CA ASN A 105 10.43 -4.18 -10.01
C ASN A 105 9.86 -5.44 -9.34
N ILE A 106 8.90 -5.30 -8.42
CA ILE A 106 8.28 -6.43 -7.71
C ILE A 106 6.74 -6.39 -7.71
N SER A 107 6.13 -5.46 -8.42
CA SER A 107 4.67 -5.25 -8.39
C SER A 107 3.87 -6.48 -8.81
N THR A 108 4.30 -7.17 -9.86
CA THR A 108 3.63 -8.39 -10.34
C THR A 108 3.82 -9.56 -9.38
N GLU A 109 4.98 -9.67 -8.75
CA GLU A 109 5.27 -10.70 -7.75
C GLU A 109 4.39 -10.54 -6.50
N ILE A 110 4.22 -9.30 -6.02
CA ILE A 110 3.32 -8.99 -4.91
C ILE A 110 1.88 -9.38 -5.24
N LEU A 111 1.38 -8.96 -6.39
CA LEU A 111 0.02 -9.27 -6.82
C LEU A 111 -0.20 -10.77 -6.97
N SER A 112 0.75 -11.49 -7.57
CA SER A 112 0.71 -12.95 -7.70
C SER A 112 0.64 -13.63 -6.33
N LYS A 113 1.46 -13.20 -5.39
CA LYS A 113 1.44 -13.68 -3.99
C LYS A 113 0.04 -13.55 -3.38
N TRP A 114 -0.57 -12.39 -3.51
CA TRP A 114 -1.87 -12.12 -2.92
C TRP A 114 -2.98 -12.95 -3.57
N ILE A 115 -2.97 -13.10 -4.88
CA ILE A 115 -3.98 -13.88 -5.61
C ILE A 115 -3.83 -15.38 -5.35
N ILE A 116 -2.61 -15.92 -5.36
CA ILE A 116 -2.36 -17.35 -5.15
C ILE A 116 -2.72 -17.78 -3.72
N ASN A 117 -2.44 -16.93 -2.73
CA ASN A 117 -2.66 -17.24 -1.32
C ASN A 117 -4.12 -17.10 -0.87
N VAL A 118 -5.04 -16.74 -1.75
CA VAL A 118 -6.47 -16.56 -1.44
C VAL A 118 -7.25 -17.88 -1.38
N LYS A 119 -6.61 -19.04 -1.52
CA LYS A 119 -7.28 -20.33 -1.71
C LYS A 119 -8.34 -20.69 -0.66
N ASN A 120 -8.21 -20.20 0.57
CA ASN A 120 -9.13 -20.57 1.66
C ASN A 120 -9.63 -19.38 2.50
N ILE A 121 -8.98 -18.22 2.47
CA ILE A 121 -9.35 -17.05 3.27
C ILE A 121 -9.06 -15.78 2.49
N PHE A 122 -10.12 -15.06 2.13
CA PHE A 122 -9.98 -13.69 1.62
C PHE A 122 -9.65 -12.77 2.78
N TRP A 123 -8.37 -12.37 2.91
CA TRP A 123 -7.93 -11.43 3.92
C TRP A 123 -8.20 -9.96 3.53
N PHE A 124 -8.57 -9.71 2.28
CA PHE A 124 -8.89 -8.37 1.77
C PHE A 124 -10.27 -8.37 1.10
N ASP A 125 -10.93 -7.20 1.07
CA ASP A 125 -12.15 -6.96 0.31
C ASP A 125 -11.91 -6.11 -0.94
N HIS A 126 -10.93 -5.20 -0.91
CA HIS A 126 -10.55 -4.37 -2.06
C HIS A 126 -9.03 -4.26 -2.16
N LEU A 127 -8.54 -4.27 -3.39
CA LEU A 127 -7.15 -3.96 -3.74
C LEU A 127 -7.15 -2.75 -4.68
N ILE A 128 -6.65 -1.62 -4.20
CA ILE A 128 -6.48 -0.40 -4.99
C ILE A 128 -4.98 -0.22 -5.22
N LEU A 129 -4.52 -0.64 -6.39
CA LEU A 129 -3.11 -0.76 -6.69
C LEU A 129 -2.73 0.14 -7.86
N MET A 130 -1.61 0.82 -7.71
CA MET A 130 -1.02 1.64 -8.76
C MET A 130 0.14 0.87 -9.38
N PHE A 131 0.10 0.72 -10.70
CA PHE A 131 1.16 0.12 -11.48
C PHE A 131 1.68 1.11 -12.50
N GLN A 132 2.92 0.92 -12.95
CA GLN A 132 3.36 1.58 -14.17
C GLN A 132 2.47 1.16 -15.33
N LYS A 133 2.25 2.07 -16.29
CA LYS A 133 1.33 1.86 -17.41
C LYS A 133 1.60 0.56 -18.17
N GLU A 134 2.88 0.26 -18.46
CA GLU A 134 3.25 -0.95 -19.20
C GLU A 134 2.89 -2.23 -18.43
N VAL A 135 3.02 -2.21 -17.11
CA VAL A 135 2.66 -3.35 -16.24
C VAL A 135 1.14 -3.51 -16.21
N ALA A 136 0.40 -2.42 -16.02
CA ALA A 136 -1.06 -2.42 -16.02
C ALA A 136 -1.61 -2.94 -17.34
N ASP A 137 -1.09 -2.47 -18.47
CA ASP A 137 -1.49 -2.91 -19.81
C ASP A 137 -1.30 -4.42 -20.01
N ARG A 138 -0.21 -4.99 -19.48
CA ARG A 138 0.04 -6.43 -19.52
C ARG A 138 -0.94 -7.24 -18.67
N ILE A 139 -1.29 -6.73 -17.49
CA ILE A 139 -2.27 -7.39 -16.61
C ILE A 139 -3.64 -7.42 -17.28
N ILE A 140 -4.08 -6.30 -17.84
CA ILE A 140 -5.38 -6.17 -18.51
C ILE A 140 -5.45 -7.03 -19.79
N ALA A 141 -4.36 -7.10 -20.55
CA ALA A 141 -4.31 -7.83 -21.82
C ALA A 141 -4.46 -9.34 -21.65
N GLN A 142 -4.29 -9.89 -20.44
CA GLN A 142 -4.45 -11.31 -20.14
C GLN A 142 -5.90 -11.70 -19.80
N PHE A 143 -6.75 -10.74 -19.72
CA PHE A 143 -8.17 -10.92 -19.44
C PHE A 143 -9.02 -10.41 -20.60
#